data_cfce4308294ea6d55f207576cc2d8d47
#
_entry.id   cfce4308294ea6d55f207576cc2d8d47
#
_cell.length_a   1.000
_cell.length_b   1.000
_cell.length_c   1.000
_cell.angle_alpha   90.00
_cell.angle_beta   90.00
_cell.angle_gamma   90.00
#
_symmetry.space_group_name_H-M   'P 1'
#
loop_
_entity.id
_entity.type
_entity.pdbx_description
1 polymer ?
#
loop_
_entity_poly.entity_id
_entity_poly.type
_entity_poly.pdbx_seq_one_letter_code
_entity_poly.pdbx_strand_id
1 'polypeptide(L)'
;MKVVVLFDGQCPLCSREIKHYQNRRGADSIEWVDVTRQLDRLNDFGISQTTALARFHVRDQMGNWQTGAAGFVLLWSQLPAYRWLAGLVKALHLLPVLEWGYVRFLRWRNRKSCDEKTCG
;
A
#
# COMPACT_ATOMS: atom_id res chain seq x y z
N MET A 1 6.46 -17.00 5.36
CA MET A 1 6.26 -15.62 5.82
C MET A 1 4.92 -15.09 5.33
N LYS A 2 4.26 -14.27 6.14
CA LYS A 2 3.06 -13.58 5.69
C LYS A 2 3.42 -12.43 4.77
N VAL A 3 2.50 -12.11 3.86
CA VAL A 3 2.57 -10.84 3.12
C VAL A 3 2.35 -9.70 4.12
N VAL A 4 3.14 -8.64 4.00
CA VAL A 4 3.07 -7.49 4.90
C VAL A 4 2.66 -6.26 4.09
N VAL A 5 1.66 -5.52 4.59
CA VAL A 5 1.19 -4.28 3.96
C VAL A 5 1.48 -3.12 4.92
N LEU A 6 2.26 -2.15 4.45
CA LEU A 6 2.54 -0.92 5.21
C LEU A 6 1.62 0.18 4.68
N PHE A 7 0.79 0.74 5.55
CA PHE A 7 -0.17 1.77 5.15
C PHE A 7 -0.13 2.98 6.07
N ASP A 8 -0.62 4.11 5.55
CA ASP A 8 -0.69 5.37 6.29
C ASP A 8 -2.07 5.47 6.97
N GLY A 9 -2.12 5.18 8.27
CA GLY A 9 -3.34 5.22 9.05
C GLY A 9 -3.90 6.62 9.28
N GLN A 10 -3.12 7.65 9.00
CA GLN A 10 -3.56 9.05 9.13
C GLN A 10 -4.19 9.59 7.85
N CYS A 11 -4.01 8.93 6.73
CA CYS A 11 -4.62 9.31 5.47
C CYS A 11 -6.06 8.78 5.43
N PRO A 12 -7.09 9.64 5.40
CA PRO A 12 -8.48 9.16 5.41
C PRO A 12 -8.81 8.24 4.25
N LEU A 13 -8.31 8.56 3.07
CA LEU A 13 -8.56 7.78 1.87
C LEU A 13 -7.84 6.43 1.94
N CYS A 14 -6.57 6.45 2.37
CA CYS A 14 -5.79 5.22 2.51
C CYS A 14 -6.39 4.30 3.57
N SER A 15 -6.82 4.86 4.71
CA SER A 15 -7.41 4.08 5.79
C SER A 15 -8.71 3.42 5.37
N ARG A 16 -9.54 4.12 4.60
CA ARG A 16 -10.80 3.59 4.09
C ARG A 16 -10.55 2.41 3.16
N GLU A 17 -9.58 2.57 2.25
CA GLU A 17 -9.23 1.54 1.29
C GLU A 17 -8.68 0.29 1.98
N ILE A 18 -7.78 0.48 2.93
CA ILE A 18 -7.21 -0.63 3.70
C ILE A 18 -8.28 -1.35 4.52
N LYS A 19 -9.18 -0.60 5.14
CA LYS A 19 -10.27 -1.17 5.92
C LYS A 19 -11.17 -2.05 5.05
N HIS A 20 -11.42 -1.60 3.83
CA HIS A 20 -12.17 -2.37 2.85
C HIS A 20 -11.50 -3.71 2.56
N TYR A 21 -10.18 -3.71 2.34
CA TYR A 21 -9.43 -4.93 2.08
C TYR A 21 -9.36 -5.84 3.30
N GLN A 22 -9.23 -5.27 4.50
CA GLN A 22 -9.17 -6.05 5.74
C GLN A 22 -10.44 -6.85 5.99
N ASN A 23 -11.56 -6.41 5.44
CA ASN A 23 -12.84 -7.11 5.58
C ASN A 23 -13.06 -8.16 4.49
N ARG A 24 -12.09 -8.35 3.59
CA ARG A 24 -12.22 -9.33 2.53
C ARG A 24 -11.65 -10.67 2.93
N ARG A 25 -12.14 -11.72 2.25
CA ARG A 25 -11.63 -13.08 2.44
C ARG A 25 -10.13 -13.09 2.08
N GLY A 26 -9.34 -13.77 2.89
CA GLY A 26 -7.90 -13.87 2.69
C GLY A 26 -7.10 -12.81 3.41
N ALA A 27 -7.73 -11.78 3.96
CA ALA A 27 -7.05 -10.71 4.67
C ALA A 27 -6.33 -11.21 5.93
N ASP A 28 -6.79 -12.32 6.51
CA ASP A 28 -6.19 -12.91 7.70
C ASP A 28 -4.76 -13.41 7.45
N SER A 29 -4.42 -13.70 6.20
CA SER A 29 -3.09 -14.16 5.84
C SER A 29 -2.10 -13.02 5.60
N ILE A 30 -2.54 -11.77 5.81
CA ILE A 30 -1.75 -10.56 5.59
C ILE A 30 -1.51 -9.87 6.92
N GLU A 31 -0.28 -9.43 7.14
CA GLU A 31 0.06 -8.59 8.29
C GLU A 31 -0.12 -7.13 7.87
N TRP A 32 -1.05 -6.43 8.52
CA TRP A 32 -1.36 -5.03 8.23
C TRP A 32 -0.64 -4.15 9.24
N VAL A 33 0.23 -3.27 8.76
CA VAL A 33 1.05 -2.41 9.62
C VAL A 33 0.74 -0.94 9.35
N ASP A 34 0.21 -0.25 10.37
CA ASP A 34 -0.01 1.19 10.32
C ASP A 34 1.31 1.89 10.66
N VAL A 35 1.93 2.50 9.66
CA VAL A 35 3.25 3.11 9.81
C VAL A 35 3.26 4.34 10.70
N THR A 36 2.08 4.87 11.05
CA THR A 36 1.97 6.02 11.95
C THR A 36 1.86 5.59 13.42
N ARG A 37 1.58 4.32 13.69
CA ARG A 37 1.37 3.80 15.05
C ARG A 37 2.30 2.66 15.42
N GLN A 38 2.70 1.83 14.47
CA GLN A 38 3.49 0.64 14.73
C GLN A 38 4.94 0.81 14.31
N LEU A 39 5.60 1.80 14.91
CA LEU A 39 6.99 2.12 14.61
C LEU A 39 7.94 0.97 14.92
N ASP A 40 7.62 0.14 15.92
CA ASP A 40 8.42 -1.03 16.27
C ASP A 40 8.51 -2.00 15.11
N ARG A 41 7.39 -2.21 14.39
CA ARG A 41 7.38 -3.10 13.23
C ARG A 41 8.22 -2.55 12.09
N LEU A 42 8.23 -1.22 11.91
CA LEU A 42 9.07 -0.58 10.90
C LEU A 42 10.55 -0.82 11.21
N ASN A 43 10.92 -0.74 12.47
CA ASN A 43 12.30 -1.01 12.90
C ASN A 43 12.68 -2.46 12.59
N ASP A 44 11.77 -3.40 12.82
CA ASP A 44 11.99 -4.82 12.50
C ASP A 44 12.25 -5.03 11.01
N PHE A 45 11.61 -4.23 10.16
CA PHE A 45 11.78 -4.32 8.71
C PHE A 45 12.95 -3.50 8.19
N GLY A 46 13.55 -2.66 9.02
CA GLY A 46 14.65 -1.80 8.62
C GLY A 46 14.22 -0.65 7.71
N ILE A 47 12.96 -0.22 7.80
CA ILE A 47 12.40 0.86 6.97
C ILE A 47 12.06 2.04 7.86
N SER A 48 12.49 3.24 7.46
CA SER A 48 12.13 4.45 8.18
C SER A 48 10.67 4.83 7.94
N GLN A 49 10.06 5.53 8.89
CA GLN A 49 8.70 6.04 8.72
C GLN A 49 8.58 6.94 7.50
N THR A 50 9.57 7.79 7.27
CA THR A 50 9.58 8.69 6.11
C THR A 50 9.53 7.91 4.81
N THR A 51 10.34 6.86 4.68
CA THR A 51 10.35 6.00 3.50
C THR A 51 9.01 5.27 3.34
N ALA A 52 8.47 4.74 4.43
CA ALA A 52 7.21 4.00 4.40
C ALA A 52 6.03 4.89 4.01
N LEU A 53 6.06 6.16 4.42
CA LEU A 53 4.99 7.12 4.09
C LEU A 53 5.11 7.68 2.68
N ALA A 54 6.32 7.62 2.08
CA ALA A 54 6.55 8.18 0.76
C ALA A 54 5.80 7.39 -0.33
N ARG A 55 5.70 6.07 -0.17
CA ARG A 55 5.02 5.20 -1.12
C ARG A 55 4.37 4.03 -0.39
N PHE A 56 3.35 3.44 -1.00
CA PHE A 56 2.73 2.22 -0.52
C PHE A 56 3.72 1.05 -0.64
N HIS A 57 3.90 0.30 0.44
CA HIS A 57 4.86 -0.81 0.49
C HIS A 57 4.13 -2.11 0.81
N VAL A 58 4.44 -3.16 0.04
CA VAL A 58 3.93 -4.51 0.31
C VAL A 58 5.09 -5.48 0.17
N ARG A 59 5.29 -6.34 1.17
CA ARG A 59 6.31 -7.38 1.14
C ARG A 59 5.65 -8.71 0.80
N ASP A 60 6.20 -9.44 -0.17
CA ASP A 60 5.69 -10.76 -0.53
C ASP A 60 6.15 -11.84 0.45
N GLN A 61 5.71 -13.07 0.22
CA GLN A 61 6.04 -14.20 1.09
C GLN A 61 7.52 -14.60 1.02
N MET A 62 8.22 -14.15 -0.01
CA MET A 62 9.64 -14.41 -0.20
C MET A 62 10.53 -13.35 0.47
N GLY A 63 9.92 -12.30 1.02
CA GLY A 63 10.65 -11.22 1.65
C GLY A 63 10.99 -10.05 0.73
N ASN A 64 10.48 -10.04 -0.48
CA ASN A 64 10.74 -8.96 -1.45
C ASN A 64 9.70 -7.86 -1.33
N TRP A 65 10.15 -6.61 -1.39
CA TRP A 65 9.29 -5.45 -1.29
C TRP A 65 8.86 -4.96 -2.67
N GLN A 66 7.57 -4.64 -2.79
CA GLN A 66 7.00 -3.97 -3.96
C GLN A 66 6.42 -2.65 -3.49
N THR A 67 6.58 -1.60 -4.29
CA THR A 67 6.10 -0.27 -3.92
C THR A 67 5.13 0.28 -4.97
N GLY A 68 4.28 1.21 -4.54
CA GLY A 68 3.35 1.89 -5.43
C GLY A 68 2.33 0.94 -6.06
N ALA A 69 2.13 1.08 -7.37
CA ALA A 69 1.15 0.26 -8.09
C ALA A 69 1.49 -1.23 -8.03
N ALA A 70 2.78 -1.57 -8.09
CA ALA A 70 3.21 -2.97 -7.97
C ALA A 70 2.82 -3.55 -6.61
N GLY A 71 2.87 -2.74 -5.55
CA GLY A 71 2.42 -3.15 -4.22
C GLY A 71 0.93 -3.47 -4.21
N PHE A 72 0.11 -2.65 -4.86
CA PHE A 72 -1.33 -2.91 -4.96
C PHE A 72 -1.62 -4.19 -5.73
N VAL A 73 -0.91 -4.44 -6.82
CA VAL A 73 -1.09 -5.67 -7.60
C VAL A 73 -0.75 -6.89 -6.75
N LEU A 74 0.33 -6.82 -5.98
CA LEU A 74 0.71 -7.88 -5.05
C LEU A 74 -0.39 -8.13 -4.01
N LEU A 75 -0.92 -7.05 -3.41
CA LEU A 75 -2.01 -7.15 -2.45
C LEU A 75 -3.24 -7.80 -3.08
N TRP A 76 -3.63 -7.38 -4.26
CA TRP A 76 -4.78 -7.95 -4.95
C TRP A 76 -4.61 -9.44 -5.23
N SER A 77 -3.38 -9.87 -5.52
CA SER A 77 -3.10 -11.29 -5.78
C SER A 77 -3.32 -12.17 -4.54
N GLN A 78 -3.30 -11.58 -3.35
CA GLN A 78 -3.49 -12.30 -2.09
C GLN A 78 -4.97 -12.41 -1.69
N LEU A 79 -5.84 -11.58 -2.28
CA LEU A 79 -7.26 -11.54 -1.94
C LEU A 79 -8.08 -12.22 -3.04
N PRO A 80 -8.79 -13.33 -2.75
CA PRO A 80 -9.53 -14.05 -3.78
C PRO A 80 -10.49 -13.17 -4.59
N ALA A 81 -11.13 -12.19 -3.95
CA ALA A 81 -12.07 -11.30 -4.62
C ALA A 81 -11.40 -10.38 -5.65
N TYR A 82 -10.09 -10.14 -5.53
CA TYR A 82 -9.34 -9.22 -6.38
C TYR A 82 -8.26 -9.92 -7.23
N ARG A 83 -8.14 -11.23 -7.12
CA ARG A 83 -7.14 -11.99 -7.86
C ARG A 83 -7.28 -11.82 -9.38
N TRP A 84 -8.52 -11.76 -9.85
CA TRP A 84 -8.79 -11.54 -11.27
C TRP A 84 -8.26 -10.19 -11.74
N LEU A 85 -8.35 -9.18 -10.88
CA LEU A 85 -7.87 -7.83 -11.18
C LEU A 85 -6.35 -7.82 -11.32
N ALA A 86 -5.64 -8.50 -10.42
CA ALA A 86 -4.19 -8.64 -10.52
C ALA A 86 -3.79 -9.37 -11.79
N GLY A 87 -4.52 -10.45 -12.14
CA GLY A 87 -4.29 -11.18 -13.38
C GLY A 87 -4.52 -10.34 -14.62
N LEU A 88 -5.57 -9.52 -14.61
CA LEU A 88 -5.89 -8.63 -15.72
C LEU A 88 -4.77 -7.59 -15.93
N VAL A 89 -4.28 -6.99 -14.85
CA VAL A 89 -3.18 -6.03 -14.92
C VAL A 89 -1.95 -6.65 -15.53
N LYS A 90 -1.60 -7.87 -15.12
CA LYS A 90 -0.43 -8.58 -15.63
C LYS A 90 -0.61 -8.97 -17.10
N ALA A 91 -1.80 -9.48 -17.46
CA ALA A 91 -2.10 -9.93 -18.81
C ALA A 91 -2.08 -8.79 -19.82
N LEU A 92 -2.57 -7.62 -19.45
CA LEU A 92 -2.66 -6.46 -20.33
C LEU A 92 -1.50 -5.48 -20.15
N HIS A 93 -0.53 -5.81 -19.32
CA HIS A 93 0.64 -4.96 -19.04
C HIS A 93 0.23 -3.54 -18.62
N LEU A 94 -0.79 -3.46 -17.73
CA LEU A 94 -1.33 -2.19 -17.26
C LEU A 94 -0.54 -1.56 -16.11
N LEU A 95 0.49 -2.22 -15.62
CA LEU A 95 1.25 -1.72 -14.47
C LEU A 95 1.80 -0.30 -14.68
N PRO A 96 2.36 0.06 -15.86
CA PRO A 96 2.82 1.42 -16.09
C PRO A 96 1.71 2.46 -15.98
N VAL A 97 0.50 2.12 -16.46
CA VAL A 97 -0.68 3.00 -16.38
C VAL A 97 -1.08 3.21 -14.92
N LEU A 98 -1.12 2.12 -14.14
CA LEU A 98 -1.45 2.20 -12.72
C LEU A 98 -0.41 2.99 -11.96
N GLU A 99 0.87 2.83 -12.28
CA GLU A 99 1.94 3.57 -11.64
C GLU A 99 1.80 5.07 -11.93
N TRP A 100 1.46 5.43 -13.17
CA TRP A 100 1.21 6.82 -13.54
C TRP A 100 0.09 7.41 -12.69
N GLY A 101 -1.04 6.69 -12.56
CA GLY A 101 -2.16 7.12 -11.74
C GLY A 101 -1.80 7.23 -10.27
N TYR A 102 -1.01 6.28 -9.78
CA TYR A 102 -0.55 6.29 -8.40
C TYR A 102 0.33 7.50 -8.09
N VAL A 103 1.25 7.83 -8.99
CA VAL A 103 2.12 9.01 -8.84
C VAL A 103 1.28 10.30 -8.80
N ARG A 104 0.27 10.38 -9.67
CA ARG A 104 -0.63 11.54 -9.65
C ARG A 104 -1.41 11.62 -8.35
N PHE A 105 -1.86 10.50 -7.82
CA PHE A 105 -2.54 10.44 -6.53
C PHE A 105 -1.62 10.91 -5.40
N LEU A 106 -0.36 10.48 -5.42
CA LEU A 106 0.62 10.91 -4.42
C LEU A 106 0.83 12.41 -4.42
N ARG A 107 0.92 13.00 -5.62
CA ARG A 107 1.08 14.47 -5.76
C ARG A 107 -0.14 15.18 -5.18
N TRP A 108 -1.33 14.69 -5.47
CA TRP A 108 -2.56 15.26 -4.95
C TRP A 108 -2.61 15.13 -3.43
N ARG A 109 -2.28 13.95 -2.91
CA ARG A 109 -2.30 13.70 -1.47
C ARG A 109 -1.31 14.59 -0.73
N ASN A 110 -0.10 14.73 -1.26
CA ASN A 110 0.94 15.55 -0.63
C ASN A 110 0.54 17.02 -0.65
N ARG A 111 -0.05 17.48 -1.73
CA ARG A 111 -0.52 18.86 -1.85
C ARG A 111 -1.63 19.13 -0.82
N LYS A 112 -2.59 18.24 -0.72
CA LYS A 112 -3.70 18.38 0.23
C LYS A 112 -3.22 18.34 1.66
N SER A 113 -2.31 17.43 1.97
CA SER A 113 -1.72 17.32 3.31
C SER A 113 -0.94 18.58 3.67
N CYS A 114 -0.25 19.13 2.68
CA CYS A 114 0.49 20.37 2.84
C CYS A 114 -0.46 21.52 3.18
N ASP A 115 -1.57 21.64 2.45
CA ASP A 115 -2.57 22.65 2.68
C ASP A 115 -3.19 22.53 4.08
N GLU A 116 -3.49 21.31 4.50
CA GLU A 116 -4.08 21.04 5.81
C GLU A 116 -3.15 21.41 6.95
N LYS A 117 -1.85 21.23 6.76
CA LYS A 117 -0.85 21.50 7.79
C LYS A 117 -0.26 22.89 7.68
N THR A 118 -0.89 23.75 6.90
CA THR A 118 -0.37 25.07 6.62
C THR A 118 1.08 24.99 6.17
N CYS A 119 1.29 24.17 5.21
CA CYS A 119 2.59 23.94 4.62
C CYS A 119 3.13 25.24 4.02
N GLY A 120 4.08 25.74 4.61
CA GLY A 120 4.60 27.03 4.16
C GLY A 120 5.14 27.67 5.33
#